data_3d04c450c01bfd8ff4339f7548fd4057
#
_entry.id   3d04c450c01bfd8ff4339f7548fd4057
#
_cell.length_a   1.000
_cell.length_b   1.000
_cell.length_c   1.000
_cell.angle_alpha   90.00
_cell.angle_beta   90.00
_cell.angle_gamma   90.00
#
_symmetry.space_group_name_H-M   'P 1'
#
loop_
_entity.id
_entity.type
_entity.pdbx_description
1 polymer ?
#
loop_
_entity_poly.entity_id
_entity_poly.type
_entity_poly.pdbx_seq_one_letter_code
_entity_poly.pdbx_strand_id
1 'polypeptide(L)'
;SGGEVQRIRLAMALMAQPELLVLDEPTTGMDPTARAAFWEMMRRGTAQGRAILFATHYLQEAADVADRIIIIDRGLLVAEGSVDEVRALGEGTTVTATWLGLSGEAELRAVLAPVADSLLGMEVHGSHLELRTSAPDDVARLLLTATPAGHLGITALSLEEIFAELVGNDHGHDRAAAPAA
;
A
#
# COMPACT_ATOMS: atom_id res chain seq x y z
N SER A 1 -8.63 -29.36 -1.13
CA SER A 1 -8.56 -27.95 -1.59
C SER A 1 -7.12 -27.46 -1.54
N GLY A 2 -6.75 -26.46 -2.36
CA GLY A 2 -5.37 -25.96 -2.38
C GLY A 2 -4.90 -25.46 -1.00
N GLY A 3 -5.77 -24.84 -0.23
CA GLY A 3 -5.46 -24.37 1.13
C GLY A 3 -5.19 -25.47 2.15
N GLU A 4 -5.78 -26.65 2.00
CA GLU A 4 -5.48 -27.79 2.91
C GLU A 4 -4.06 -28.33 2.66
N VAL A 5 -3.67 -28.44 1.39
CA VAL A 5 -2.31 -28.87 1.01
C VAL A 5 -1.27 -27.88 1.56
N GLN A 6 -1.55 -26.58 1.48
CA GLN A 6 -0.67 -25.53 1.99
C GLN A 6 -0.51 -25.63 3.51
N ARG A 7 -1.60 -25.85 4.25
CA ARG A 7 -1.56 -26.06 5.71
C ARG A 7 -0.76 -27.30 6.11
N ILE A 8 -0.88 -28.39 5.36
CA ILE A 8 -0.11 -29.62 5.62
C ILE A 8 1.38 -29.38 5.39
N ARG A 9 1.76 -28.73 4.28
CA ARG A 9 3.17 -28.37 3.99
C ARG A 9 3.76 -27.49 5.08
N LEU A 10 3.01 -26.48 5.53
CA LEU A 10 3.44 -25.63 6.63
C LEU A 10 3.60 -26.41 7.94
N ALA A 11 2.63 -27.28 8.29
CA ALA A 11 2.73 -28.11 9.48
C ALA A 11 3.98 -28.99 9.45
N MET A 12 4.31 -29.59 8.31
CA MET A 12 5.53 -30.37 8.12
C MET A 12 6.80 -29.53 8.30
N ALA A 13 6.83 -28.32 7.74
CA ALA A 13 7.96 -27.41 7.90
C ALA A 13 8.17 -26.98 9.35
N LEU A 14 7.09 -26.74 10.09
CA LEU A 14 7.13 -26.35 11.51
C LEU A 14 7.52 -27.48 12.46
N MET A 15 7.31 -28.75 12.08
CA MET A 15 7.71 -29.89 12.91
C MET A 15 9.23 -29.94 13.19
N ALA A 16 10.03 -29.43 12.27
CA ALA A 16 11.49 -29.37 12.42
C ALA A 16 11.96 -28.23 13.35
N GLN A 17 11.04 -27.41 13.87
CA GLN A 17 11.34 -26.23 14.69
C GLN A 17 12.43 -25.31 14.08
N PRO A 18 12.31 -24.89 12.81
CA PRO A 18 13.35 -24.14 12.14
C PRO A 18 13.54 -22.76 12.79
N GLU A 19 14.76 -22.27 12.78
CA GLU A 19 15.09 -20.88 13.15
C GLU A 19 14.68 -19.89 12.08
N LEU A 20 14.73 -20.30 10.79
CA LEU A 20 14.29 -19.52 9.64
C LEU A 20 13.22 -20.29 8.87
N LEU A 21 12.10 -19.62 8.61
CA LEU A 21 11.04 -20.11 7.74
C LEU A 21 10.97 -19.24 6.47
N VAL A 22 11.07 -19.88 5.30
CA VAL A 22 10.93 -19.20 4.01
C VAL A 22 9.64 -19.65 3.35
N LEU A 23 8.79 -18.69 2.99
CA LEU A 23 7.45 -18.93 2.49
C LEU A 23 7.22 -18.16 1.19
N ASP A 24 6.62 -18.84 0.21
CA ASP A 24 6.22 -18.24 -1.06
C ASP A 24 4.69 -18.26 -1.14
N GLU A 25 4.08 -17.07 -1.27
CA GLU A 25 2.62 -16.87 -1.33
C GLU A 25 1.85 -17.66 -0.25
N PRO A 26 2.20 -17.53 1.05
CA PRO A 26 1.74 -18.47 2.08
C PRO A 26 0.24 -18.47 2.33
N THR A 27 -0.46 -17.38 2.00
CA THR A 27 -1.89 -17.19 2.29
C THR A 27 -2.77 -17.26 1.06
N THR A 28 -2.19 -17.55 -0.11
CA THR A 28 -2.94 -17.66 -1.36
C THR A 28 -4.04 -18.74 -1.25
N GLY A 29 -5.27 -18.36 -1.60
CA GLY A 29 -6.45 -19.23 -1.51
C GLY A 29 -7.02 -19.44 -0.10
N MET A 30 -6.54 -18.71 0.88
CA MET A 30 -7.13 -18.67 2.22
C MET A 30 -8.28 -17.64 2.29
N ASP A 31 -9.34 -17.99 3.01
CA ASP A 31 -10.34 -17.01 3.40
C ASP A 31 -9.78 -16.03 4.47
N PRO A 32 -10.41 -14.87 4.67
CA PRO A 32 -9.90 -13.85 5.60
C PRO A 32 -9.67 -14.36 7.03
N THR A 33 -10.54 -15.24 7.53
CA THR A 33 -10.42 -15.81 8.89
C THR A 33 -9.23 -16.75 9.00
N ALA A 34 -9.04 -17.61 8.00
CA ALA A 34 -7.90 -18.53 7.93
C ALA A 34 -6.58 -17.76 7.80
N ARG A 35 -6.55 -16.68 7.01
CA ARG A 35 -5.39 -15.80 6.84
C ARG A 35 -5.01 -15.12 8.16
N ALA A 36 -5.97 -14.55 8.88
CA ALA A 36 -5.73 -13.94 10.18
C ALA A 36 -5.15 -14.95 11.20
N ALA A 37 -5.72 -16.16 11.26
CA ALA A 37 -5.23 -17.23 12.14
C ALA A 37 -3.81 -17.70 11.76
N PHE A 38 -3.49 -17.74 10.45
CA PHE A 38 -2.16 -18.07 9.96
C PHE A 38 -1.12 -17.04 10.46
N TRP A 39 -1.36 -15.74 10.25
CA TRP A 39 -0.43 -14.70 10.67
C TRP A 39 -0.30 -14.60 12.19
N GLU A 40 -1.36 -14.84 12.93
CA GLU A 40 -1.28 -14.93 14.40
C GLU A 40 -0.37 -16.08 14.85
N MET A 41 -0.44 -17.23 14.19
CA MET A 41 0.46 -18.36 14.46
C MET A 41 1.91 -18.01 14.11
N MET A 42 2.16 -17.29 13.00
CA MET A 42 3.48 -16.84 12.59
C MET A 42 4.08 -15.85 13.62
N ARG A 43 3.31 -14.86 14.07
CA ARG A 43 3.71 -13.92 15.13
C ARG A 43 4.14 -14.59 16.44
N ARG A 44 3.44 -15.65 16.83
CA ARG A 44 3.87 -16.45 18.01
C ARG A 44 5.23 -17.10 17.82
N GLY A 45 5.52 -17.53 16.59
CA GLY A 45 6.84 -18.08 16.24
C GLY A 45 7.95 -17.03 16.29
N THR A 46 7.71 -15.84 15.76
CA THR A 46 8.70 -14.74 15.81
C THR A 46 8.96 -14.28 17.24
N ALA A 47 7.93 -14.22 18.09
CA ALA A 47 8.08 -13.92 19.51
C ALA A 47 8.96 -14.95 20.28
N GLN A 48 9.16 -16.14 19.71
CA GLN A 48 10.06 -17.17 20.22
C GLN A 48 11.43 -17.16 19.55
N GLY A 49 11.75 -16.14 18.76
CA GLY A 49 13.05 -15.96 18.10
C GLY A 49 13.16 -16.54 16.69
N ARG A 50 12.05 -17.06 16.10
CA ARG A 50 12.07 -17.53 14.71
C ARG A 50 12.08 -16.36 13.74
N ALA A 51 12.93 -16.40 12.72
CA ALA A 51 12.86 -15.51 11.59
C ALA A 51 11.90 -16.05 10.51
N ILE A 52 11.13 -15.15 9.89
CA ILE A 52 10.22 -15.52 8.80
C ILE A 52 10.50 -14.58 7.63
N LEU A 53 10.84 -15.17 6.49
CA LEU A 53 10.92 -14.50 5.20
C LEU A 53 9.76 -15.00 4.34
N PHE A 54 8.95 -14.09 3.83
CA PHE A 54 7.87 -14.47 2.92
C PHE A 54 7.83 -13.56 1.69
N ALA A 55 7.45 -14.14 0.56
CA ALA A 55 7.15 -13.41 -0.66
C ALA A 55 5.64 -13.38 -0.86
N THR A 56 5.11 -12.22 -1.23
CA THR A 56 3.69 -12.05 -1.54
C THR A 56 3.49 -10.91 -2.55
N HIS A 57 2.43 -10.99 -3.33
CA HIS A 57 1.92 -9.89 -4.15
C HIS A 57 0.81 -9.10 -3.45
N TYR A 58 0.39 -9.52 -2.26
CA TYR A 58 -0.58 -8.81 -1.43
C TYR A 58 0.16 -7.79 -0.55
N LEU A 59 0.38 -6.58 -1.08
CA LEU A 59 1.16 -5.54 -0.40
C LEU A 59 0.54 -5.11 0.93
N GLN A 60 -0.79 -5.06 1.02
CA GLN A 60 -1.48 -4.78 2.27
C GLN A 60 -1.17 -5.83 3.35
N GLU A 61 -1.09 -7.10 2.97
CA GLU A 61 -0.72 -8.17 3.91
C GLU A 61 0.72 -7.98 4.43
N ALA A 62 1.65 -7.62 3.54
CA ALA A 62 3.01 -7.28 3.95
C ALA A 62 3.03 -6.09 4.91
N ALA A 63 2.23 -5.04 4.63
CA ALA A 63 2.09 -3.87 5.49
C ALA A 63 1.59 -4.21 6.90
N ASP A 64 0.69 -5.18 7.02
CA ASP A 64 0.03 -5.53 8.28
C ASP A 64 0.89 -6.44 9.18
N VAL A 65 1.84 -7.19 8.59
CA VAL A 65 2.52 -8.26 9.35
C VAL A 65 4.04 -8.22 9.32
N ALA A 66 4.66 -7.54 8.35
CA ALA A 66 6.11 -7.50 8.23
C ALA A 66 6.74 -6.42 9.12
N ASP A 67 7.87 -6.73 9.76
CA ASP A 67 8.72 -5.74 10.43
C ASP A 67 9.56 -4.96 9.41
N ARG A 68 9.99 -5.63 8.32
CA ARG A 68 10.77 -5.05 7.22
C ARG A 68 10.24 -5.55 5.88
N ILE A 69 10.34 -4.71 4.88
CA ILE A 69 9.89 -4.96 3.50
C ILE A 69 11.07 -4.78 2.56
N ILE A 70 11.14 -5.65 1.56
CA ILE A 70 12.03 -5.54 0.41
C ILE A 70 11.16 -5.54 -0.84
N ILE A 71 11.22 -4.47 -1.61
CA ILE A 71 10.51 -4.35 -2.89
C ILE A 71 11.50 -4.64 -4.02
N ILE A 72 11.15 -5.63 -4.85
CA ILE A 72 11.94 -6.04 -6.01
C ILE A 72 11.08 -5.90 -7.26
N ASP A 73 11.61 -5.21 -8.27
CA ASP A 73 11.02 -5.15 -9.61
C ASP A 73 12.08 -5.57 -10.65
N ARG A 74 11.71 -6.45 -11.57
CA ARG A 74 12.59 -6.96 -12.66
C ARG A 74 13.98 -7.44 -12.18
N GLY A 75 14.04 -7.99 -10.98
CA GLY A 75 15.29 -8.50 -10.39
C GLY A 75 16.17 -7.43 -9.75
N LEU A 76 15.72 -6.18 -9.68
CA LEU A 76 16.42 -5.08 -9.02
C LEU A 76 15.75 -4.74 -7.70
N LEU A 77 16.57 -4.38 -6.71
CA LEU A 77 16.10 -3.82 -5.45
C LEU A 77 15.57 -2.40 -5.69
N VAL A 78 14.29 -2.18 -5.43
CA VAL A 78 13.61 -0.87 -5.59
C VAL A 78 13.59 -0.12 -4.27
N ALA A 79 13.23 -0.81 -3.18
CA ALA A 79 13.20 -0.23 -1.83
C ALA A 79 13.38 -1.31 -0.78
N GLU A 80 13.93 -0.93 0.37
CA GLU A 80 13.97 -1.76 1.58
C GLU A 80 13.85 -0.89 2.82
N GLY A 81 13.24 -1.44 3.87
CA GLY A 81 13.11 -0.76 5.16
C GLY A 81 11.98 -1.34 6.01
N SER A 82 11.68 -0.69 7.13
CA SER A 82 10.42 -0.89 7.83
C SER A 82 9.25 -0.42 6.97
N VAL A 83 8.03 -0.83 7.33
CA VAL A 83 6.80 -0.39 6.62
C VAL A 83 6.72 1.14 6.58
N ASP A 84 7.04 1.81 7.70
CA ASP A 84 6.98 3.27 7.79
C ASP A 84 8.08 3.96 6.98
N GLU A 85 9.30 3.40 6.94
CA GLU A 85 10.38 3.90 6.08
C GLU A 85 10.03 3.77 4.60
N VAL A 86 9.44 2.65 4.18
CA VAL A 86 8.99 2.47 2.79
C VAL A 86 7.82 3.40 2.46
N ARG A 87 6.86 3.58 3.39
CA ARG A 87 5.77 4.55 3.22
C ARG A 87 6.27 5.99 3.10
N ALA A 88 7.34 6.33 3.78
CA ALA A 88 7.95 7.67 3.70
C ALA A 88 8.65 7.95 2.36
N LEU A 89 8.85 6.94 1.50
CA LEU A 89 9.36 7.14 0.14
C LEU A 89 8.30 7.70 -0.82
N GLY A 90 7.01 7.52 -0.50
CA GLY A 90 5.93 8.09 -1.28
C GLY A 90 5.70 9.56 -0.96
N GLU A 91 5.26 10.33 -1.95
CA GLU A 91 4.97 11.75 -1.78
C GLU A 91 3.49 11.98 -1.45
N GLY A 92 3.24 12.69 -0.34
CA GLY A 92 1.91 13.15 0.03
C GLY A 92 1.13 12.21 0.93
N THR A 93 -0.14 12.56 1.10
CA THR A 93 -1.13 11.89 1.94
C THR A 93 -2.44 11.85 1.19
N THR A 94 -3.21 10.79 1.34
CA THR A 94 -4.52 10.65 0.70
C THR A 94 -5.60 11.22 1.62
N VAL A 95 -6.36 12.18 1.09
CA VAL A 95 -7.57 12.74 1.71
C VAL A 95 -8.77 12.19 0.97
N THR A 96 -9.62 11.44 1.68
CA THR A 96 -10.88 10.92 1.15
C THR A 96 -12.05 11.71 1.68
N ALA A 97 -13.10 11.89 0.88
CA ALA A 97 -14.34 12.51 1.31
C ALA A 97 -15.53 12.03 0.47
N THR A 98 -16.75 12.26 0.98
CA THR A 98 -17.98 12.03 0.22
C THR A 98 -18.67 13.36 -0.02
N TRP A 99 -18.91 13.68 -1.30
CA TRP A 99 -19.66 14.89 -1.69
C TRP A 99 -20.88 14.49 -2.52
N LEU A 100 -22.02 14.46 -1.84
CA LEU A 100 -23.32 14.19 -2.49
C LEU A 100 -23.74 15.38 -3.36
N GLY A 101 -24.02 15.11 -4.63
CA GLY A 101 -24.45 16.14 -5.59
C GLY A 101 -23.30 16.88 -6.28
N LEU A 102 -22.07 16.42 -6.16
CA LEU A 102 -20.96 16.90 -6.98
C LEU A 102 -21.31 16.72 -8.47
N SER A 103 -21.22 17.81 -9.25
CA SER A 103 -21.58 17.78 -10.68
C SER A 103 -20.47 17.20 -11.55
N GLY A 104 -19.25 17.05 -11.00
CA GLY A 104 -18.10 16.46 -11.67
C GLY A 104 -16.76 17.09 -11.28
N GLU A 105 -15.73 16.60 -11.91
CA GLU A 105 -14.34 16.97 -11.62
C GLU A 105 -14.04 18.48 -11.80
N ALA A 106 -14.72 19.15 -12.73
CA ALA A 106 -14.53 20.58 -12.97
C ALA A 106 -14.98 21.44 -11.78
N GLU A 107 -16.09 21.08 -11.12
CA GLU A 107 -16.56 21.75 -9.91
C GLU A 107 -15.57 21.55 -8.76
N LEU A 108 -15.11 20.31 -8.58
CA LEU A 108 -14.11 19.99 -7.56
C LEU A 108 -12.82 20.77 -7.77
N ARG A 109 -12.30 20.83 -9.01
CA ARG A 109 -11.11 21.63 -9.35
C ARG A 109 -11.27 23.11 -9.04
N ALA A 110 -12.45 23.67 -9.29
CA ALA A 110 -12.73 25.07 -9.01
C ALA A 110 -12.68 25.36 -7.50
N VAL A 111 -13.21 24.46 -6.67
CA VAL A 111 -13.16 24.58 -5.21
C VAL A 111 -11.75 24.40 -4.68
N LEU A 112 -11.00 23.44 -5.23
CA LEU A 112 -9.62 23.13 -4.80
C LEU A 112 -8.58 24.11 -5.32
N ALA A 113 -8.97 25.12 -6.14
CA ALA A 113 -8.04 26.10 -6.68
C ALA A 113 -7.12 26.77 -5.64
N PRO A 114 -7.58 27.12 -4.39
CA PRO A 114 -6.68 27.70 -3.39
C PRO A 114 -5.57 26.80 -2.90
N VAL A 115 -5.69 25.49 -3.09
CA VAL A 115 -4.71 24.45 -2.65
C VAL A 115 -4.14 23.66 -3.83
N ALA A 116 -4.34 24.14 -5.06
CA ALA A 116 -3.98 23.42 -6.29
C ALA A 116 -2.49 23.04 -6.33
N ASP A 117 -1.59 23.89 -5.83
CA ASP A 117 -0.14 23.65 -5.84
C ASP A 117 0.27 22.51 -4.89
N SER A 118 -0.57 22.14 -3.94
CA SER A 118 -0.31 21.01 -3.03
C SER A 118 -0.94 19.69 -3.51
N LEU A 119 -1.77 19.72 -4.54
CA LEU A 119 -2.42 18.52 -5.07
C LEU A 119 -1.47 17.74 -5.96
N LEU A 120 -1.25 16.47 -5.60
CA LEU A 120 -0.43 15.51 -6.33
C LEU A 120 -1.26 14.58 -7.21
N GLY A 121 -2.54 14.35 -6.83
CA GLY A 121 -3.47 13.52 -7.57
C GLY A 121 -4.92 13.78 -7.17
N MET A 122 -5.84 13.44 -8.04
CA MET A 122 -7.27 13.60 -7.80
C MET A 122 -8.06 12.54 -8.57
N GLU A 123 -8.87 11.78 -7.85
CA GLU A 123 -9.80 10.79 -8.41
C GLU A 123 -11.21 11.03 -7.87
N VAL A 124 -12.20 10.83 -8.74
CA VAL A 124 -13.62 11.02 -8.41
C VAL A 124 -14.39 9.80 -8.86
N HIS A 125 -14.98 9.09 -7.91
CA HIS A 125 -15.81 7.91 -8.14
C HIS A 125 -17.24 8.16 -7.67
N GLY A 126 -18.07 8.74 -8.54
CA GLY A 126 -19.42 9.17 -8.18
C GLY A 126 -19.40 10.29 -7.15
N SER A 127 -19.85 10.02 -5.94
CA SER A 127 -19.80 10.97 -4.81
C SER A 127 -18.55 10.82 -3.93
N HIS A 128 -17.72 9.83 -4.18
CA HIS A 128 -16.49 9.58 -3.42
C HIS A 128 -15.32 10.29 -4.06
N LEU A 129 -14.57 11.02 -3.23
CA LEU A 129 -13.39 11.79 -3.61
C LEU A 129 -12.16 11.15 -3.00
N GLU A 130 -11.10 11.08 -3.80
CA GLU A 130 -9.79 10.68 -3.35
C GLU A 130 -8.76 11.69 -3.85
N LEU A 131 -8.12 12.40 -2.93
CA LEU A 131 -7.22 13.51 -3.20
C LEU A 131 -5.86 13.22 -2.58
N ARG A 132 -4.84 13.12 -3.40
CA ARG A 132 -3.46 13.01 -2.94
C ARG A 132 -2.86 14.40 -2.83
N THR A 133 -2.26 14.72 -1.68
CA THR A 133 -1.78 16.08 -1.41
C THR A 133 -0.61 16.10 -0.44
N SER A 134 0.26 17.11 -0.60
CA SER A 134 1.33 17.42 0.36
C SER A 134 0.86 18.28 1.54
N ALA A 135 -0.38 18.83 1.49
CA ALA A 135 -0.98 19.65 2.55
C ALA A 135 -2.37 19.13 2.94
N PRO A 136 -2.46 17.93 3.58
CA PRO A 136 -3.74 17.28 3.85
C PRO A 136 -4.66 18.09 4.76
N ASP A 137 -4.14 18.83 5.74
CA ASP A 137 -4.93 19.63 6.65
C ASP A 137 -5.62 20.81 5.95
N ASP A 138 -4.96 21.44 4.97
CA ASP A 138 -5.51 22.55 4.22
C ASP A 138 -6.58 22.08 3.25
N VAL A 139 -6.35 20.96 2.57
CA VAL A 139 -7.36 20.32 1.71
C VAL A 139 -8.57 19.89 2.54
N ALA A 140 -8.37 19.25 3.69
CA ALA A 140 -9.44 18.83 4.57
C ALA A 140 -10.28 20.02 5.08
N ARG A 141 -9.61 21.09 5.53
CA ARG A 141 -10.27 22.32 6.00
C ARG A 141 -11.09 22.94 4.89
N LEU A 142 -10.54 23.04 3.69
CA LEU A 142 -11.23 23.60 2.53
C LEU A 142 -12.48 22.79 2.18
N LEU A 143 -12.38 21.48 2.09
CA LEU A 143 -13.52 20.59 1.82
C LEU A 143 -14.63 20.77 2.86
N LEU A 144 -14.29 20.78 4.14
CA LEU A 144 -15.28 20.90 5.23
C LEU A 144 -15.91 22.29 5.36
N THR A 145 -15.24 23.35 4.91
CA THR A 145 -15.74 24.73 5.08
C THR A 145 -16.38 25.29 3.82
N ALA A 146 -15.91 24.90 2.65
CA ALA A 146 -16.38 25.47 1.37
C ALA A 146 -17.32 24.55 0.58
N THR A 147 -17.55 23.31 1.05
CA THR A 147 -18.37 22.33 0.34
C THR A 147 -19.31 21.59 1.32
N PRO A 148 -20.34 20.90 0.81
CA PRO A 148 -21.14 19.96 1.61
C PRO A 148 -20.47 18.58 1.76
N ALA A 149 -19.17 18.45 1.49
CA ALA A 149 -18.45 17.20 1.65
C ALA A 149 -18.41 16.77 3.13
N GLY A 150 -18.50 15.47 3.36
CA GLY A 150 -18.42 14.85 4.67
C GLY A 150 -17.73 13.49 4.61
N HIS A 151 -17.76 12.76 5.72
CA HIS A 151 -17.06 11.46 5.85
C HIS A 151 -15.59 11.53 5.43
N LEU A 152 -14.90 12.58 5.92
CA LEU A 152 -13.52 12.86 5.58
C LEU A 152 -12.58 11.90 6.30
N GLY A 153 -11.64 11.34 5.55
CA GLY A 153 -10.52 10.53 6.04
C GLY A 153 -9.20 11.12 5.59
N ILE A 154 -8.16 11.00 6.42
CA ILE A 154 -6.78 11.33 6.08
C ILE A 154 -5.95 10.09 6.37
N THR A 155 -5.32 9.51 5.35
CA THR A 155 -4.56 8.28 5.47
C THR A 155 -3.20 8.43 4.78
N ALA A 156 -2.17 7.82 5.37
CA ALA A 156 -0.89 7.66 4.67
C ALA A 156 -1.09 6.83 3.39
N LEU A 157 -0.20 7.00 2.43
CA LEU A 157 -0.21 6.19 1.22
C LEU A 157 -0.15 4.70 1.55
N SER A 158 -0.88 3.91 0.79
CA SER A 158 -0.80 2.46 0.82
C SER A 158 0.52 1.99 0.19
N LEU A 159 0.95 0.77 0.51
CA LEU A 159 2.13 0.20 -0.18
C LEU A 159 1.87 -0.03 -1.67
N GLU A 160 0.62 -0.24 -2.08
CA GLU A 160 0.21 -0.36 -3.48
C GLU A 160 0.47 0.94 -4.25
N GLU A 161 0.08 2.08 -3.68
CA GLU A 161 0.30 3.40 -4.28
C GLU A 161 1.80 3.70 -4.38
N ILE A 162 2.56 3.43 -3.32
CA ILE A 162 4.01 3.64 -3.28
C ILE A 162 4.72 2.73 -4.29
N PHE A 163 4.34 1.45 -4.36
CA PHE A 163 4.89 0.52 -5.33
C PHE A 163 4.65 1.01 -6.76
N ALA A 164 3.42 1.42 -7.07
CA ALA A 164 3.08 1.96 -8.39
C ALA A 164 3.91 3.19 -8.74
N GLU A 165 4.17 4.06 -7.76
CA GLU A 165 4.98 5.26 -7.92
C GLU A 165 6.45 4.94 -8.16
N LEU A 166 7.04 4.07 -7.33
CA LEU A 166 8.46 3.69 -7.45
C LEU A 166 8.75 2.94 -8.76
N VAL A 167 7.86 2.02 -9.15
CA VAL A 167 8.00 1.26 -10.41
C VAL A 167 7.61 2.10 -11.63
N GLY A 168 6.62 2.99 -11.50
CA GLY A 168 6.17 3.89 -12.56
C GLY A 168 7.21 4.95 -12.95
N ASN A 169 7.91 5.51 -11.97
CA ASN A 169 8.93 6.54 -12.19
C ASN A 169 10.19 5.99 -12.89
N ASP A 170 10.53 4.71 -12.71
CA ASP A 170 11.67 4.08 -13.37
C ASP A 170 11.47 3.93 -14.89
N HIS A 171 10.22 3.94 -15.38
CA HIS A 171 9.92 3.95 -16.82
C HIS A 171 10.20 5.28 -17.50
N GLY A 172 10.43 6.36 -16.77
CA GLY A 172 10.75 7.70 -17.29
C GLY A 172 12.25 7.91 -17.55
N HIS A 173 13.12 7.22 -16.85
CA HIS A 173 14.58 7.44 -16.94
C HIS A 173 15.29 6.62 -18.01
N ASP A 174 14.74 5.49 -18.44
CA ASP A 174 15.36 4.62 -19.45
C ASP A 174 15.16 5.07 -20.91
N ARG A 175 14.44 6.17 -21.15
CA ARG A 175 14.24 6.75 -22.49
C ARG A 175 15.27 7.82 -22.89
N ALA A 176 16.20 8.20 -22.01
CA ALA A 176 17.13 9.31 -22.24
C ALA A 176 18.59 8.91 -22.52
N ALA A 177 18.92 7.62 -22.63
CA ALA A 177 20.30 7.17 -22.87
C ALA A 177 20.38 6.14 -24.00
N ALA A 178 20.16 6.59 -25.25
CA ALA A 178 20.69 5.93 -26.43
C ALA A 178 21.70 6.87 -27.07
N PRO A 179 23.02 6.63 -27.00
CA PRO A 179 23.97 7.38 -27.83
C PRO A 179 23.83 6.92 -29.27
N ALA A 180 23.63 7.87 -30.17
CA ALA A 180 23.76 7.65 -31.60
C ALA A 180 25.22 7.32 -31.92
N ALA A 181 25.42 6.19 -32.56
CA ALA A 181 26.64 5.82 -33.28
C ALA A 181 26.34 5.71 -34.75
#